data_9b655ecedb3ddb3c6ef108cd6302db3c
#
_entry.id   9b655ecedb3ddb3c6ef108cd6302db3c
#
_cell.length_a   1.000
_cell.length_b   1.000
_cell.length_c   1.000
_cell.angle_alpha   90.00
_cell.angle_beta   90.00
_cell.angle_gamma   90.00
#
_symmetry.space_group_name_H-M   'P 1'
#
loop_
_entity.id
_entity.type
_entity.pdbx_description
1 polymer ?
#
loop_
_entity_poly.entity_id
_entity_poly.type
_entity_poly.pdbx_seq_one_letter_code
_entity_poly.pdbx_strand_id
1 'polypeptide(L)'
;MAQTALDVAKLCDSYFGFSISHTPDIKKVINNGKVSGHHAIIHTSGISTADLSSLPTGEKNILTLIVTKLICATAPAHKYEAVKLTGICNGTEFTATGRTILDMGWKAYAKQTDKKNDEKSLPAVSEGQTFTVQASKGEHFTSPPKPYTDVICYERGIRNRP
;
A
#
# COMPACT_ATOMS: atom_id res chain seq x y z
N MET A 1 6.67 17.43 15.73
CA MET A 1 6.50 16.44 14.64
C MET A 1 7.79 15.67 14.31
N ALA A 2 8.92 16.34 14.06
CA ALA A 2 10.20 15.65 13.78
C ALA A 2 10.64 14.75 14.95
N GLN A 3 10.68 15.30 16.16
CA GLN A 3 11.02 14.55 17.37
C GLN A 3 10.05 13.38 17.58
N THR A 4 8.76 13.61 17.39
CA THR A 4 7.70 12.59 17.53
C THR A 4 7.91 11.40 16.60
N ALA A 5 8.30 11.63 15.34
CA ALA A 5 8.58 10.55 14.40
C ALA A 5 9.82 9.74 14.77
N LEU A 6 10.85 10.40 15.30
CA LEU A 6 12.05 9.73 15.80
C LEU A 6 11.76 8.91 17.07
N ASP A 7 10.94 9.44 17.97
CA ASP A 7 10.54 8.73 19.20
C ASP A 7 9.73 7.48 18.86
N VAL A 8 8.83 7.58 17.89
CA VAL A 8 8.09 6.42 17.38
C VAL A 8 9.00 5.40 16.73
N ALA A 9 9.98 5.86 15.96
CA ALA A 9 10.92 4.93 15.32
C ALA A 9 11.65 4.06 16.34
N LYS A 10 11.99 4.62 17.51
CA LYS A 10 12.61 3.88 18.61
C LYS A 10 11.69 2.87 19.27
N LEU A 11 10.38 3.16 19.30
CA LEU A 11 9.38 2.30 19.91
C LEU A 11 8.87 1.19 18.98
N CYS A 12 9.10 1.32 17.68
CA CYS A 12 8.55 0.37 16.70
C CYS A 12 9.04 -1.07 16.93
N ASP A 13 10.31 -1.23 17.26
CA ASP A 13 10.91 -2.54 17.46
C ASP A 13 10.33 -3.25 18.68
N SER A 14 10.21 -2.52 19.80
CA SER A 14 9.77 -3.09 21.07
C SER A 14 8.26 -3.31 21.17
N TYR A 15 7.46 -2.44 20.52
CA TYR A 15 5.99 -2.42 20.72
C TYR A 15 5.17 -2.82 19.52
N PHE A 16 5.61 -2.47 18.31
CA PHE A 16 4.81 -2.63 17.10
C PHE A 16 5.29 -3.79 16.23
N GLY A 17 6.38 -4.46 16.63
CA GLY A 17 6.88 -5.69 16.00
C GLY A 17 7.46 -5.48 14.61
N PHE A 18 8.03 -4.30 14.33
CA PHE A 18 8.79 -4.04 13.13
C PHE A 18 9.92 -3.05 13.38
N SER A 19 11.10 -3.32 12.81
CA SER A 19 12.28 -2.46 12.90
C SER A 19 12.30 -1.43 11.77
N ILE A 20 12.76 -0.22 12.08
CA ILE A 20 12.94 0.84 11.10
C ILE A 20 14.40 0.91 10.71
N SER A 21 14.69 0.65 9.43
CA SER A 21 16.03 0.65 8.87
C SER A 21 16.49 2.00 8.30
N HIS A 22 15.64 3.03 8.39
CA HIS A 22 15.92 4.36 7.82
C HIS A 22 15.60 5.48 8.80
N THR A 23 16.19 6.66 8.59
CA THR A 23 15.81 7.87 9.31
C THR A 23 14.55 8.47 8.67
N PRO A 24 13.46 8.70 9.44
CA PRO A 24 12.24 9.29 8.92
C PRO A 24 12.45 10.66 8.27
N ASP A 25 12.06 10.83 7.02
CA ASP A 25 12.11 12.11 6.31
C ASP A 25 10.83 12.92 6.53
N ILE A 26 10.83 13.75 7.55
CA ILE A 26 9.68 14.56 7.96
C ILE A 26 9.31 15.62 6.92
N LYS A 27 10.25 16.07 6.09
CA LYS A 27 9.97 17.09 5.07
C LYS A 27 8.92 16.63 4.05
N LYS A 28 8.81 15.32 3.85
CA LYS A 28 7.80 14.74 2.94
C LYS A 28 6.37 14.96 3.40
N VAL A 29 6.13 15.09 4.69
CA VAL A 29 4.78 15.15 5.29
C VAL A 29 4.38 16.52 5.79
N ILE A 30 5.30 17.50 5.75
CA ILE A 30 5.02 18.89 6.16
C ILE A 30 4.69 19.73 4.93
N ASN A 31 3.44 20.20 4.83
CA ASN A 31 3.02 21.14 3.81
C ASN A 31 1.94 22.08 4.36
N ASN A 32 2.37 23.17 4.99
CA ASN A 32 1.47 24.13 5.60
C ASN A 32 0.52 24.81 4.59
N GLY A 33 0.93 24.95 3.34
CA GLY A 33 0.09 25.54 2.28
C GLY A 33 -1.08 24.67 1.84
N LYS A 34 -1.05 23.37 2.17
CA LYS A 34 -2.13 22.43 1.83
C LYS A 34 -3.04 22.09 3.02
N VAL A 35 -2.78 22.64 4.20
CA VAL A 35 -3.60 22.41 5.38
C VAL A 35 -4.69 23.49 5.44
N SER A 36 -5.93 23.13 5.15
CA SER A 36 -7.07 24.05 5.10
C SER A 36 -8.04 23.94 6.29
N GLY A 37 -7.94 22.92 7.11
CA GLY A 37 -8.85 22.69 8.22
C GLY A 37 -8.15 22.02 9.39
N HIS A 38 -7.95 20.73 9.30
CA HIS A 38 -7.33 19.93 10.35
C HIS A 38 -5.99 19.36 9.90
N HIS A 39 -5.04 19.26 10.83
CA HIS A 39 -3.81 18.52 10.61
C HIS A 39 -4.09 17.01 10.57
N ALA A 40 -3.12 16.23 10.08
CA ALA A 40 -3.19 14.77 10.10
C ALA A 40 -3.32 14.23 11.54
N ILE A 41 -3.99 13.10 11.69
CA ILE A 41 -4.03 12.36 12.95
C ILE A 41 -2.65 11.76 13.17
N ILE A 42 -1.99 12.21 14.22
CA ILE A 42 -0.69 11.71 14.67
C ILE A 42 -0.74 11.50 16.17
N HIS A 43 0.11 10.62 16.69
CA HIS A 43 0.27 10.44 18.12
C HIS A 43 0.91 11.68 18.76
N THR A 44 0.70 11.86 20.04
CA THR A 44 1.30 12.94 20.83
C THR A 44 2.73 12.59 21.25
N SER A 45 3.49 13.59 21.72
CA SER A 45 4.86 13.39 22.26
C SER A 45 4.91 12.47 23.48
N GLY A 46 3.78 12.32 24.18
CA GLY A 46 3.66 11.43 25.34
C GLY A 46 3.78 9.94 25.02
N ILE A 47 3.79 9.53 23.75
CA ILE A 47 3.90 8.12 23.36
C ILE A 47 5.22 7.49 23.87
N SER A 48 6.30 8.27 23.98
CA SER A 48 7.59 7.77 24.43
C SER A 48 7.65 7.46 25.94
N THR A 49 6.72 7.99 26.71
CA THR A 49 6.63 7.81 28.17
C THR A 49 5.39 7.03 28.60
N ALA A 50 4.49 6.74 27.69
CA ALA A 50 3.26 6.00 27.98
C ALA A 50 3.53 4.50 28.17
N ASP A 51 2.84 3.90 29.14
CA ASP A 51 2.80 2.44 29.25
C ASP A 51 1.85 1.86 28.20
N LEU A 52 2.43 1.46 27.07
CA LEU A 52 1.69 0.87 25.95
C LEU A 52 1.33 -0.60 26.19
N SER A 53 1.89 -1.25 27.22
CA SER A 53 1.62 -2.66 27.52
C SER A 53 0.22 -2.87 28.08
N SER A 54 -0.29 -1.88 28.79
CA SER A 54 -1.61 -1.88 29.42
C SER A 54 -2.77 -1.53 28.48
N LEU A 55 -2.49 -1.15 27.23
CA LEU A 55 -3.52 -0.74 26.28
C LEU A 55 -4.45 -1.89 25.87
N PRO A 56 -5.78 -1.69 25.86
CA PRO A 56 -6.73 -2.61 25.28
C PRO A 56 -6.39 -2.91 23.81
N THR A 57 -6.68 -4.14 23.37
CA THR A 57 -6.35 -4.59 22.00
C THR A 57 -6.85 -3.65 20.91
N GLY A 58 -8.07 -3.11 21.05
CA GLY A 58 -8.64 -2.17 20.08
C GLY A 58 -7.82 -0.89 19.95
N GLU A 59 -7.44 -0.29 21.07
CA GLU A 59 -6.64 0.93 21.12
C GLU A 59 -5.22 0.69 20.57
N LYS A 60 -4.62 -0.45 20.95
CA LYS A 60 -3.32 -0.87 20.41
C LYS A 60 -3.36 -1.01 18.88
N ASN A 61 -4.42 -1.58 18.32
CA ASN A 61 -4.58 -1.73 16.88
C ASN A 61 -4.69 -0.37 16.17
N ILE A 62 -5.45 0.57 16.73
CA ILE A 62 -5.59 1.92 16.19
C ILE A 62 -4.24 2.65 16.26
N LEU A 63 -3.56 2.60 17.39
CA LEU A 63 -2.25 3.21 17.55
C LEU A 63 -1.23 2.63 16.57
N THR A 64 -1.21 1.30 16.41
CA THR A 64 -0.35 0.61 15.43
C THR A 64 -0.63 1.10 14.02
N LEU A 65 -1.90 1.30 13.64
CA LEU A 65 -2.28 1.82 12.34
C LEU A 65 -1.73 3.25 12.12
N ILE A 66 -1.92 4.15 13.09
CA ILE A 66 -1.45 5.54 13.02
C ILE A 66 0.08 5.58 12.89
N VAL A 67 0.80 4.82 13.72
CA VAL A 67 2.25 4.71 13.70
C VAL A 67 2.74 4.17 12.36
N THR A 68 2.15 3.08 11.89
CA THR A 68 2.51 2.49 10.59
C THR A 68 2.32 3.49 9.44
N LYS A 69 1.22 4.23 9.42
CA LYS A 69 0.98 5.27 8.40
C LYS A 69 2.01 6.39 8.44
N LEU A 70 2.40 6.86 9.64
CA LEU A 70 3.44 7.87 9.78
C LEU A 70 4.80 7.37 9.26
N ILE A 71 5.18 6.16 9.62
CA ILE A 71 6.44 5.55 9.16
C ILE A 71 6.42 5.37 7.64
N CYS A 72 5.36 4.82 7.07
CA CYS A 72 5.22 4.69 5.61
C CYS A 72 5.32 6.05 4.90
N ALA A 73 4.69 7.10 5.44
CA ALA A 73 4.70 8.43 4.83
C ALA A 73 6.08 9.09 4.86
N THR A 74 6.93 8.75 5.83
CA THR A 74 8.28 9.31 6.01
C THR A 74 9.39 8.42 5.45
N ALA A 75 9.06 7.20 5.02
CA ALA A 75 10.00 6.23 4.50
C ALA A 75 10.48 6.56 3.07
N PRO A 76 11.56 5.92 2.60
CA PRO A 76 11.98 5.99 1.21
C PRO A 76 10.90 5.55 0.23
N ALA A 77 10.99 6.00 -1.00
CA ALA A 77 10.07 5.61 -2.05
C ALA A 77 10.23 4.12 -2.39
N HIS A 78 9.13 3.44 -2.65
CA HIS A 78 9.14 2.13 -3.27
C HIS A 78 9.62 2.24 -4.72
N LYS A 79 10.66 1.48 -5.09
CA LYS A 79 11.22 1.48 -6.43
C LYS A 79 11.03 0.11 -7.07
N TYR A 80 10.56 0.12 -8.30
CA TYR A 80 10.38 -1.09 -9.09
C TYR A 80 10.66 -0.80 -10.56
N GLU A 81 11.07 -1.82 -11.27
CA GLU A 81 11.15 -1.85 -12.70
C GLU A 81 9.88 -2.47 -13.26
N ALA A 82 9.23 -1.77 -14.18
CA ALA A 82 8.04 -2.28 -14.86
C ALA A 82 8.42 -2.71 -16.28
N VAL A 83 8.14 -3.95 -16.61
CA VAL A 83 8.40 -4.53 -17.93
C VAL A 83 7.08 -4.82 -18.61
N LYS A 84 6.94 -4.39 -19.86
CA LYS A 84 5.84 -4.77 -20.73
C LYS A 84 6.40 -5.60 -21.89
N LEU A 85 5.96 -6.82 -22.01
CA LEU A 85 6.24 -7.68 -23.15
C LEU A 85 5.08 -7.61 -24.13
N THR A 86 5.41 -7.52 -25.41
CA THR A 86 4.45 -7.61 -26.52
C THR A 86 4.86 -8.79 -27.39
N GLY A 87 3.99 -9.75 -27.50
CA GLY A 87 4.17 -10.93 -28.37
C GLY A 87 3.15 -10.93 -29.51
N ILE A 88 3.54 -11.39 -30.68
CA ILE A 88 2.65 -11.54 -31.83
C ILE A 88 2.49 -13.05 -32.12
N CYS A 89 1.26 -13.51 -32.15
CA CYS A 89 0.95 -14.88 -32.52
C CYS A 89 -0.12 -14.85 -33.61
N ASN A 90 0.23 -15.35 -34.79
CA ASN A 90 -0.66 -15.39 -35.95
C ASN A 90 -1.36 -14.05 -36.24
N GLY A 91 -0.62 -12.95 -36.17
CA GLY A 91 -1.13 -11.61 -36.40
C GLY A 91 -1.88 -10.97 -35.23
N THR A 92 -2.10 -11.70 -34.14
CA THR A 92 -2.74 -11.18 -32.92
C THR A 92 -1.70 -10.76 -31.91
N GLU A 93 -1.82 -9.55 -31.39
CA GLU A 93 -0.94 -9.00 -30.35
C GLU A 93 -1.40 -9.45 -28.96
N PHE A 94 -0.46 -9.93 -28.17
CA PHE A 94 -0.64 -10.29 -26.76
C PHE A 94 0.32 -9.45 -25.92
N THR A 95 -0.16 -8.93 -24.81
CA THR A 95 0.67 -8.15 -23.89
C THR A 95 0.72 -8.79 -22.51
N ALA A 96 1.91 -8.83 -21.93
CA ALA A 96 2.13 -9.22 -20.53
C ALA A 96 2.88 -8.10 -19.81
N THR A 97 2.48 -7.83 -18.58
CA THR A 97 3.15 -6.84 -17.73
C THR A 97 3.66 -7.51 -16.47
N GLY A 98 4.88 -7.19 -16.09
CA GLY A 98 5.50 -7.65 -14.86
C GLY A 98 6.20 -6.51 -14.12
N ARG A 99 6.55 -6.75 -12.87
CA ARG A 99 7.29 -5.81 -12.03
C ARG A 99 8.37 -6.55 -11.26
N THR A 100 9.55 -5.98 -11.24
CA THR A 100 10.66 -6.44 -10.40
C THR A 100 10.93 -5.37 -9.35
N ILE A 101 10.85 -5.74 -8.08
CA ILE A 101 11.08 -4.80 -6.98
C ILE A 101 12.59 -4.57 -6.86
N LEU A 102 13.00 -3.31 -6.95
CA LEU A 102 14.38 -2.88 -6.73
C LEU A 102 14.62 -2.44 -5.27
N ASP A 103 13.61 -1.78 -4.68
CA ASP A 103 13.67 -1.30 -3.29
C ASP A 103 12.23 -1.31 -2.72
N MET A 104 12.03 -2.03 -1.64
CA MET A 104 10.72 -2.11 -0.98
C MET A 104 10.27 -0.74 -0.45
N GLY A 105 11.21 0.10 0.01
CA GLY A 105 10.90 1.41 0.56
C GLY A 105 9.79 1.35 1.61
N TRP A 106 8.81 2.26 1.53
CA TRP A 106 7.69 2.33 2.48
C TRP A 106 6.82 1.07 2.52
N LYS A 107 6.78 0.28 1.46
CA LYS A 107 5.99 -0.97 1.43
C LYS A 107 6.49 -2.03 2.40
N ALA A 108 7.77 -1.95 2.82
CA ALA A 108 8.31 -2.85 3.84
C ALA A 108 7.57 -2.74 5.18
N TYR A 109 6.97 -1.58 5.46
CA TYR A 109 6.28 -1.29 6.73
C TYR A 109 4.76 -1.39 6.59
N ALA A 110 4.22 -1.28 5.40
CA ALA A 110 2.80 -1.47 5.16
C ALA A 110 2.46 -2.94 5.42
N LYS A 111 1.67 -3.22 6.47
CA LYS A 111 1.08 -4.56 6.62
C LYS A 111 0.30 -4.81 5.34
N GLN A 112 0.59 -5.92 4.70
CA GLN A 112 -0.15 -6.38 3.53
C GLN A 112 -1.58 -6.73 3.97
N THR A 113 -2.41 -5.72 4.16
CA THR A 113 -3.85 -5.87 4.38
C THR A 113 -4.58 -6.10 3.06
N ASP A 114 -3.91 -5.87 1.95
CA ASP A 114 -4.49 -5.99 0.63
C ASP A 114 -3.88 -7.20 -0.09
N LYS A 115 -4.81 -8.08 -0.52
CA LYS A 115 -4.68 -9.13 -1.53
C LYS A 115 -3.25 -9.32 -2.02
N LYS A 116 -2.73 -10.53 -1.90
CA LYS A 116 -1.55 -10.96 -2.63
C LYS A 116 -1.58 -10.31 -4.01
N ASN A 117 -0.96 -9.15 -4.14
CA ASN A 117 -0.52 -8.71 -5.44
C ASN A 117 0.51 -9.77 -5.81
N ASP A 118 0.08 -10.78 -6.55
CA ASP A 118 0.95 -11.65 -7.28
C ASP A 118 1.72 -10.72 -8.24
N GLU A 119 2.77 -10.11 -7.72
CA GLU A 119 3.71 -9.34 -8.55
C GLU A 119 4.37 -10.38 -9.44
N LYS A 120 3.75 -10.59 -10.61
CA LYS A 120 4.25 -11.53 -11.60
C LYS A 120 5.56 -10.98 -12.13
N SER A 121 6.65 -11.60 -11.71
CA SER A 121 7.94 -11.41 -12.37
C SER A 121 7.85 -12.07 -13.75
N LEU A 122 8.15 -11.33 -14.79
CA LEU A 122 8.25 -11.88 -16.12
C LEU A 122 9.63 -12.53 -16.30
N PRO A 123 9.73 -13.63 -17.06
CA PRO A 123 11.02 -14.20 -17.43
C PRO A 123 11.82 -13.20 -18.25
N ALA A 124 13.13 -13.28 -18.18
CA ALA A 124 14.00 -12.52 -19.05
C ALA A 124 13.82 -13.01 -20.49
N VAL A 125 13.44 -12.11 -21.38
CA VAL A 125 13.25 -12.38 -22.81
C VAL A 125 13.99 -11.35 -23.63
N SER A 126 14.46 -11.77 -24.81
CA SER A 126 15.10 -10.88 -25.77
C SER A 126 14.15 -10.53 -26.91
N GLU A 127 14.36 -9.38 -27.51
CA GLU A 127 13.60 -8.98 -28.70
C GLU A 127 13.79 -10.00 -29.84
N GLY A 128 12.70 -10.36 -30.50
CA GLY A 128 12.70 -11.36 -31.58
C GLY A 128 12.73 -12.81 -31.10
N GLN A 129 12.72 -13.08 -29.81
CA GLN A 129 12.65 -14.44 -29.27
C GLN A 129 11.31 -15.09 -29.59
N THR A 130 11.34 -16.34 -30.05
CA THR A 130 10.12 -17.11 -30.35
C THR A 130 9.84 -18.15 -29.28
N PHE A 131 8.56 -18.36 -28.99
CA PHE A 131 8.09 -19.32 -28.00
C PHE A 131 7.02 -20.23 -28.60
N THR A 132 7.02 -21.49 -28.19
CA THR A 132 5.89 -22.38 -28.44
C THR A 132 4.81 -22.12 -27.40
N VAL A 133 3.60 -21.77 -27.84
CA VAL A 133 2.48 -21.46 -26.95
C VAL A 133 1.45 -22.58 -27.01
N GLN A 134 0.84 -22.88 -25.86
CA GLN A 134 -0.34 -23.74 -25.77
C GLN A 134 -1.54 -22.86 -25.45
N ALA A 135 -2.56 -22.91 -26.29
CA ALA A 135 -3.79 -22.20 -26.05
C ALA A 135 -4.78 -23.07 -25.28
N SER A 136 -5.43 -22.51 -24.26
CA SER A 136 -6.55 -23.13 -23.58
C SER A 136 -7.76 -22.19 -23.61
N LYS A 137 -8.94 -22.76 -23.85
CA LYS A 137 -10.21 -22.01 -23.82
C LYS A 137 -10.91 -22.24 -22.49
N GLY A 138 -11.21 -21.16 -21.77
CA GLY A 138 -12.05 -21.17 -20.58
C GLY A 138 -13.40 -20.49 -20.85
N GLU A 139 -14.47 -21.05 -20.37
CA GLU A 139 -15.78 -20.39 -20.40
C GLU A 139 -16.05 -19.77 -19.04
N HIS A 140 -16.39 -18.49 -19.04
CA HIS A 140 -16.70 -17.74 -17.82
C HIS A 140 -18.01 -16.99 -18.04
N PHE A 141 -18.86 -16.99 -17.01
CA PHE A 141 -20.12 -16.25 -17.02
C PHE A 141 -19.95 -14.99 -16.15
N THR A 142 -20.48 -13.88 -16.64
CA THR A 142 -20.56 -12.65 -15.84
C THR A 142 -21.65 -12.82 -14.79
N SER A 143 -21.38 -12.40 -13.58
CA SER A 143 -22.42 -12.29 -12.55
C SER A 143 -23.04 -10.89 -12.58
N PRO A 144 -24.35 -10.77 -12.26
CA PRO A 144 -24.97 -9.46 -12.18
C PRO A 144 -24.32 -8.60 -11.07
N PRO A 145 -24.39 -7.27 -11.20
CA PRO A 145 -23.95 -6.38 -10.13
C PRO A 145 -24.66 -6.74 -8.82
N LYS A 146 -23.94 -6.63 -7.71
CA LYS A 146 -24.56 -6.78 -6.38
C LYS A 146 -25.65 -5.72 -6.21
N PRO A 147 -26.77 -6.06 -5.54
CA PRO A 147 -27.80 -5.08 -5.18
C PRO A 147 -27.19 -3.90 -4.44
N TYR A 148 -27.76 -2.74 -4.61
CA TYR A 148 -27.38 -1.57 -3.83
C TYR A 148 -27.73 -1.79 -2.36
N THR A 149 -26.76 -1.52 -1.50
CA THR A 149 -26.97 -1.41 -0.05
C THR A 149 -26.98 0.07 0.32
N ASP A 150 -27.55 0.42 1.48
CA ASP A 150 -27.59 1.81 1.97
C ASP A 150 -26.19 2.44 2.02
N VAL A 151 -25.16 1.66 2.37
CA VAL A 151 -23.76 2.12 2.39
C VAL A 151 -23.27 2.48 0.99
N ILE A 152 -23.54 1.64 -0.01
CA ILE A 152 -23.14 1.90 -1.41
C ILE A 152 -23.89 3.11 -1.96
N CYS A 153 -25.15 3.29 -1.63
CA CYS A 153 -25.93 4.45 -2.01
C CYS A 153 -25.33 5.72 -1.42
N TYR A 154 -24.93 5.69 -0.16
CA TYR A 154 -24.33 6.83 0.52
C TYR A 154 -22.96 7.20 -0.08
N GLU A 155 -22.08 6.24 -0.28
CA GLU A 155 -20.74 6.46 -0.86
C GLU A 155 -20.78 6.98 -2.30
N ARG A 156 -21.77 6.58 -3.09
CA ARG A 156 -21.95 7.04 -4.48
C ARG A 156 -22.79 8.31 -4.61
N GLY A 157 -23.21 8.91 -3.48
CA GLY A 157 -24.03 10.13 -3.49
C GLY A 157 -25.42 9.94 -4.11
N ILE A 158 -25.90 8.70 -4.22
CA ILE A 158 -27.24 8.39 -4.69
C ILE A 158 -28.18 8.71 -3.51
N ARG A 159 -28.63 9.97 -3.44
CA ARG A 159 -29.65 10.35 -2.50
C ARG A 159 -30.99 9.79 -3.01
N ASN A 160 -31.70 9.08 -2.15
CA ASN A 160 -33.13 8.84 -2.37
C ASN A 160 -33.80 10.20 -2.59
N ARG A 161 -34.17 10.52 -3.82
CA ARG A 161 -35.15 11.57 -4.06
C ARG A 161 -36.51 10.94 -3.77
N PRO A 162 -37.35 11.63 -3.00
CA PRO A 162 -38.71 11.19 -2.75
C PRO A 162 -39.52 11.09 -4.02
#